data_07473d8cfe1ac8658b11c5712ed7068a
#
_entry.id   07473d8cfe1ac8658b11c5712ed7068a
#
_cell.length_a   1.000
_cell.length_b   1.000
_cell.length_c   1.000
_cell.angle_alpha   90.00
_cell.angle_beta   90.00
_cell.angle_gamma   90.00
#
_symmetry.space_group_name_H-M   'P 1'
#
loop_
_entity.id
_entity.type
_entity.pdbx_description
1 polymer ?
#
loop_
_entity_poly.entity_id
_entity_poly.type
_entity_poly.pdbx_seq_one_letter_code
_entity_poly.pdbx_strand_id
1 'polypeptide(L)'
;MNIMIFDATPHWSGGANRILLYSKELKKRGHCVAVCCLPESGLAKRIAEEHIPVYTLNPKSDINLLIVPKIIRLIKENNIEVIDICSPKFYWVSSLAARITNRTVILTRNVPYRKNGVKKQINRVLYHTLVDHIIAISDKIKRELVEDYSLPAKKITVIYDGIELNRFKQKRAEKIGVTPRHYVAAVISRLDENKGLECFIHAIAEITKKIESIQVIIVGTGSIETKLKELTQKLKVSSSVKFMGFRKDIPEILAGVDITIVPSPEEGMSMSALESMASGVPVVVTRGCGLVDIIVNNRSGSIVEPGNSHELAEGVIRLLESDYQQAGKEARAIVEEKFALPRVVTQYELLLEALQKHKTLTPES
;
A
#
# COMPACT_ATOMS: atom_id res chain seq x y z
N MET A 1 -8.27 21.53 -10.98
CA MET A 1 -7.45 20.80 -11.98
C MET A 1 -8.21 19.60 -12.51
N ASN A 2 -7.96 19.23 -13.76
CA ASN A 2 -8.49 18.03 -14.40
C ASN A 2 -7.42 16.94 -14.36
N ILE A 3 -7.63 15.89 -13.59
CA ILE A 3 -6.63 14.87 -13.27
C ILE A 3 -7.10 13.52 -13.83
N MET A 4 -6.24 12.81 -14.54
CA MET A 4 -6.51 11.43 -14.97
C MET A 4 -5.50 10.48 -14.34
N ILE A 5 -6.00 9.45 -13.64
CA ILE A 5 -5.18 8.44 -12.95
C ILE A 5 -5.22 7.14 -13.73
N PHE A 6 -4.06 6.55 -14.02
CA PHE A 6 -3.93 5.32 -14.80
C PHE A 6 -3.49 4.14 -13.92
N ASP A 7 -4.27 3.06 -13.93
CA ASP A 7 -3.90 1.81 -13.24
C ASP A 7 -4.30 0.56 -14.06
N ALA A 8 -3.45 -0.46 -14.06
CA ALA A 8 -3.69 -1.73 -14.74
C ALA A 8 -3.67 -2.93 -13.79
N THR A 9 -4.05 -2.71 -12.54
CA THR A 9 -4.15 -3.79 -11.55
C THR A 9 -5.48 -4.53 -11.74
N PRO A 10 -5.46 -5.86 -11.99
CA PRO A 10 -6.70 -6.60 -12.29
C PRO A 10 -7.55 -6.84 -11.03
N HIS A 11 -6.90 -7.01 -9.88
CA HIS A 11 -7.56 -7.31 -8.62
C HIS A 11 -7.56 -6.10 -7.68
N TRP A 12 -8.45 -6.12 -6.69
CA TRP A 12 -8.43 -5.13 -5.62
C TRP A 12 -7.13 -5.23 -4.81
N SER A 13 -6.48 -4.10 -4.58
CA SER A 13 -5.18 -4.01 -3.91
C SER A 13 -5.06 -2.72 -3.08
N GLY A 14 -4.02 -2.59 -2.28
CA GLY A 14 -3.72 -1.34 -1.56
C GLY A 14 -3.57 -0.15 -2.51
N GLY A 15 -2.88 -0.33 -3.66
CA GLY A 15 -2.77 0.71 -4.69
C GLY A 15 -4.12 1.11 -5.29
N ALA A 16 -5.01 0.14 -5.56
CA ALA A 16 -6.36 0.42 -6.03
C ALA A 16 -7.20 1.18 -4.98
N ASN A 17 -7.07 0.80 -3.70
CA ASN A 17 -7.71 1.50 -2.59
C ASN A 17 -7.21 2.95 -2.47
N ARG A 18 -5.88 3.17 -2.59
CA ARG A 18 -5.31 4.51 -2.63
C ARG A 18 -5.94 5.37 -3.73
N ILE A 19 -6.03 4.84 -4.96
CA ILE A 19 -6.63 5.58 -6.09
C ILE A 19 -8.07 5.95 -5.79
N LEU A 20 -8.86 5.04 -5.24
CA LEU A 20 -10.23 5.32 -4.85
C LEU A 20 -10.32 6.45 -3.80
N LEU A 21 -9.54 6.35 -2.72
CA LEU A 21 -9.55 7.33 -1.63
C LEU A 21 -9.10 8.73 -2.11
N TYR A 22 -8.02 8.78 -2.91
CA TYR A 22 -7.52 10.03 -3.49
C TYR A 22 -8.53 10.64 -4.46
N SER A 23 -9.13 9.84 -5.33
CA SER A 23 -10.13 10.32 -6.29
C SER A 23 -11.35 10.91 -5.60
N LYS A 24 -11.83 10.28 -4.53
CA LYS A 24 -12.94 10.80 -3.70
C LYS A 24 -12.58 12.12 -3.03
N GLU A 25 -11.45 12.18 -2.37
CA GLU A 25 -11.03 13.36 -1.63
C GLU A 25 -10.73 14.55 -2.57
N LEU A 26 -10.08 14.30 -3.72
CA LEU A 26 -9.84 15.33 -4.74
C LEU A 26 -11.15 15.84 -5.36
N LYS A 27 -12.10 14.95 -5.67
CA LYS A 27 -13.44 15.35 -6.15
C LYS A 27 -14.17 16.23 -5.13
N LYS A 28 -14.10 15.87 -3.84
CA LYS A 28 -14.68 16.67 -2.74
C LYS A 28 -14.05 18.05 -2.66
N ARG A 29 -12.79 18.22 -3.04
CA ARG A 29 -12.06 19.49 -3.08
C ARG A 29 -12.27 20.30 -4.37
N GLY A 30 -13.16 19.82 -5.26
CA GLY A 30 -13.53 20.53 -6.49
C GLY A 30 -12.64 20.23 -7.70
N HIS A 31 -11.79 19.20 -7.64
CA HIS A 31 -11.06 18.75 -8.83
C HIS A 31 -11.94 17.85 -9.71
N CYS A 32 -11.73 17.92 -11.02
CA CYS A 32 -12.30 16.95 -11.96
C CYS A 32 -11.35 15.77 -12.06
N VAL A 33 -11.78 14.62 -11.52
CA VAL A 33 -10.96 13.39 -11.52
C VAL A 33 -11.58 12.35 -12.43
N ALA A 34 -10.77 11.72 -13.25
CA ALA A 34 -11.12 10.56 -14.05
C ALA A 34 -10.13 9.41 -13.82
N VAL A 35 -10.57 8.18 -13.91
CA VAL A 35 -9.71 7.00 -13.74
C VAL A 35 -9.74 6.15 -15.01
N CYS A 36 -8.56 5.84 -15.54
CA CYS A 36 -8.39 4.92 -16.66
C CYS A 36 -7.79 3.60 -16.14
N CYS A 37 -8.54 2.50 -16.25
CA CYS A 37 -8.14 1.22 -15.67
C CYS A 37 -8.52 0.03 -16.58
N LEU A 38 -8.19 -1.20 -16.13
CA LEU A 38 -8.58 -2.40 -16.86
C LEU A 38 -10.10 -2.59 -16.81
N PRO A 39 -10.71 -3.09 -17.92
CA PRO A 39 -12.11 -3.51 -17.91
C PRO A 39 -12.39 -4.49 -16.76
N GLU A 40 -13.56 -4.38 -16.15
CA GLU A 40 -14.08 -5.27 -15.10
C GLU A 40 -13.18 -5.40 -13.84
N SER A 41 -12.13 -4.58 -13.72
CA SER A 41 -11.28 -4.56 -12.52
C SER A 41 -12.07 -4.15 -11.27
N GLY A 42 -11.61 -4.60 -10.11
CA GLY A 42 -12.21 -4.19 -8.84
C GLY A 42 -12.17 -2.67 -8.62
N LEU A 43 -11.18 -1.98 -9.23
CA LEU A 43 -11.08 -0.52 -9.21
C LEU A 43 -12.18 0.12 -10.08
N ALA A 44 -12.40 -0.37 -11.31
CA ALA A 44 -13.41 0.17 -12.22
C ALA A 44 -14.81 0.19 -11.57
N LYS A 45 -15.20 -0.93 -10.95
CA LYS A 45 -16.50 -1.06 -10.28
C LYS A 45 -16.67 -0.04 -9.16
N ARG A 46 -15.69 0.06 -8.25
CA ARG A 46 -15.78 0.93 -7.08
C ARG A 46 -15.65 2.42 -7.40
N ILE A 47 -14.87 2.80 -8.40
CA ILE A 47 -14.79 4.19 -8.87
C ILE A 47 -16.12 4.63 -9.50
N ALA A 48 -16.77 3.74 -10.26
CA ALA A 48 -18.09 4.01 -10.85
C ALA A 48 -19.18 4.19 -9.76
N GLU A 49 -19.15 3.41 -8.67
CA GLU A 49 -20.03 3.56 -7.52
C GLU A 49 -19.93 4.96 -6.87
N GLU A 50 -18.77 5.60 -6.94
CA GLU A 50 -18.55 6.96 -6.43
C GLU A 50 -18.87 8.07 -7.45
N HIS A 51 -19.49 7.72 -8.58
CA HIS A 51 -19.83 8.65 -9.66
C HIS A 51 -18.61 9.45 -10.16
N ILE A 52 -17.46 8.79 -10.27
CA ILE A 52 -16.22 9.32 -10.86
C ILE A 52 -16.09 8.72 -12.26
N PRO A 53 -15.80 9.51 -13.32
CA PRO A 53 -15.64 9.02 -14.67
C PRO A 53 -14.60 7.89 -14.76
N VAL A 54 -15.00 6.76 -15.37
CA VAL A 54 -14.14 5.60 -15.57
C VAL A 54 -13.99 5.35 -17.07
N TYR A 55 -12.75 5.25 -17.50
CA TYR A 55 -12.36 4.83 -18.85
C TYR A 55 -11.66 3.48 -18.78
N THR A 56 -11.93 2.60 -19.71
CA THR A 56 -11.33 1.27 -19.69
C THR A 56 -10.41 1.06 -20.89
N LEU A 57 -9.15 0.75 -20.61
CA LEU A 57 -8.14 0.39 -21.59
C LEU A 57 -7.33 -0.82 -21.11
N ASN A 58 -7.01 -1.73 -22.03
CA ASN A 58 -6.10 -2.84 -21.75
C ASN A 58 -4.83 -2.71 -22.59
N PRO A 59 -3.71 -2.27 -22.01
CA PRO A 59 -2.46 -2.11 -22.74
C PRO A 59 -1.84 -3.42 -23.22
N LYS A 60 -2.28 -4.59 -22.75
CA LYS A 60 -1.74 -5.94 -23.05
C LYS A 60 -0.24 -6.12 -22.75
N SER A 61 0.59 -5.11 -23.00
CA SER A 61 2.04 -5.08 -22.73
C SER A 61 2.48 -3.70 -22.24
N ASP A 62 3.70 -3.61 -21.68
CA ASP A 62 4.27 -2.35 -21.16
C ASP A 62 4.46 -1.28 -22.26
N ILE A 63 4.58 -1.71 -23.54
CA ILE A 63 4.85 -0.83 -24.69
C ILE A 63 3.88 -1.18 -25.83
N ASN A 64 2.60 -0.95 -25.64
CA ASN A 64 1.59 -1.11 -26.70
C ASN A 64 1.24 0.26 -27.31
N LEU A 65 2.03 0.71 -28.29
CA LEU A 65 1.84 2.03 -28.90
C LEU A 65 0.48 2.23 -29.59
N LEU A 66 -0.22 1.15 -29.93
CA LEU A 66 -1.53 1.22 -30.59
C LEU A 66 -2.62 1.88 -29.73
N ILE A 67 -2.43 1.96 -28.42
CA ILE A 67 -3.38 2.62 -27.52
C ILE A 67 -3.08 4.10 -27.29
N VAL A 68 -1.91 4.60 -27.73
CA VAL A 68 -1.50 6.02 -27.56
C VAL A 68 -2.53 6.99 -28.18
N PRO A 69 -3.03 6.79 -29.42
CA PRO A 69 -4.06 7.68 -29.98
C PRO A 69 -5.35 7.71 -29.13
N LYS A 70 -5.74 6.58 -28.53
CA LYS A 70 -6.91 6.53 -27.66
C LYS A 70 -6.68 7.33 -26.38
N ILE A 71 -5.48 7.24 -25.78
CA ILE A 71 -5.13 8.03 -24.60
C ILE A 71 -5.10 9.53 -24.93
N ILE A 72 -4.51 9.92 -26.08
CA ILE A 72 -4.50 11.31 -26.55
C ILE A 72 -5.93 11.85 -26.68
N ARG A 73 -6.84 11.04 -27.25
CA ARG A 73 -8.24 11.41 -27.40
C ARG A 73 -8.88 11.64 -26.02
N LEU A 74 -8.70 10.73 -25.07
CA LEU A 74 -9.23 10.87 -23.70
C LEU A 74 -8.69 12.14 -23.00
N ILE A 75 -7.39 12.44 -23.15
CA ILE A 75 -6.77 13.64 -22.59
C ILE A 75 -7.45 14.90 -23.14
N LYS A 76 -7.67 14.96 -24.47
CA LYS A 76 -8.28 16.13 -25.13
C LYS A 76 -9.76 16.28 -24.79
N GLU A 77 -10.54 15.23 -24.89
CA GLU A 77 -11.99 15.25 -24.63
C GLU A 77 -12.33 15.62 -23.19
N ASN A 78 -11.46 15.29 -22.24
CA ASN A 78 -11.67 15.59 -20.83
C ASN A 78 -10.84 16.78 -20.32
N ASN A 79 -10.18 17.52 -21.22
CA ASN A 79 -9.34 18.67 -20.88
C ASN A 79 -8.33 18.35 -19.76
N ILE A 80 -7.74 17.15 -19.77
CA ILE A 80 -6.84 16.68 -18.72
C ILE A 80 -5.59 17.57 -18.67
N GLU A 81 -5.21 18.00 -17.49
CA GLU A 81 -4.04 18.83 -17.19
C GLU A 81 -2.89 17.99 -16.61
N VAL A 82 -3.23 17.04 -15.75
CA VAL A 82 -2.28 16.19 -15.03
C VAL A 82 -2.62 14.72 -15.25
N ILE A 83 -1.59 13.94 -15.50
CA ILE A 83 -1.67 12.48 -15.62
C ILE A 83 -0.84 11.86 -14.50
N ASP A 84 -1.49 11.06 -13.63
CA ASP A 84 -0.82 10.24 -12.62
C ASP A 84 -0.86 8.76 -13.05
N ILE A 85 0.30 8.14 -13.19
CA ILE A 85 0.43 6.78 -13.69
C ILE A 85 0.88 5.86 -12.56
N CYS A 86 -0.03 4.99 -12.08
CA CYS A 86 0.20 4.12 -10.93
C CYS A 86 0.64 2.69 -11.29
N SER A 87 0.58 2.30 -12.57
CA SER A 87 0.88 0.93 -13.00
C SER A 87 1.88 0.87 -14.13
N PRO A 88 2.90 -0.03 -14.06
CA PRO A 88 3.95 -0.18 -15.07
C PRO A 88 3.46 -0.36 -16.50
N LYS A 89 2.34 -1.04 -16.71
CA LYS A 89 1.77 -1.26 -18.05
C LYS A 89 1.34 0.02 -18.76
N PHE A 90 1.08 1.10 -18.01
CA PHE A 90 0.73 2.40 -18.56
C PHE A 90 1.90 3.39 -18.63
N TYR A 91 3.04 3.10 -17.99
CA TYR A 91 4.15 4.04 -17.88
C TYR A 91 4.57 4.66 -19.22
N TRP A 92 4.89 3.85 -20.21
CA TRP A 92 5.35 4.32 -21.52
C TRP A 92 4.26 4.99 -22.33
N VAL A 93 3.12 4.32 -22.49
CA VAL A 93 2.06 4.76 -23.40
C VAL A 93 1.37 6.03 -22.92
N SER A 94 1.13 6.15 -21.61
CA SER A 94 0.52 7.35 -21.05
C SER A 94 1.50 8.52 -20.96
N SER A 95 2.78 8.27 -20.66
CA SER A 95 3.81 9.33 -20.67
C SER A 95 4.02 9.88 -22.07
N LEU A 96 4.06 9.02 -23.10
CA LEU A 96 4.19 9.46 -24.50
C LEU A 96 2.96 10.29 -24.93
N ALA A 97 1.75 9.82 -24.65
CA ALA A 97 0.52 10.56 -24.95
C ALA A 97 0.49 11.93 -24.26
N ALA A 98 0.94 11.99 -23.01
CA ALA A 98 1.03 13.23 -22.25
C ALA A 98 2.04 14.22 -22.85
N ARG A 99 3.21 13.75 -23.27
CA ARG A 99 4.22 14.60 -23.96
C ARG A 99 3.68 15.14 -25.27
N ILE A 100 3.05 14.32 -26.11
CA ILE A 100 2.42 14.76 -27.37
C ILE A 100 1.35 15.82 -27.13
N THR A 101 0.63 15.74 -26.01
CA THR A 101 -0.43 16.70 -25.67
C THR A 101 0.02 17.81 -24.71
N ASN A 102 1.31 17.90 -24.43
CA ASN A 102 1.92 18.84 -23.50
C ASN A 102 1.23 18.85 -22.11
N ARG A 103 1.06 17.68 -21.48
CA ARG A 103 0.45 17.52 -20.14
C ARG A 103 1.48 17.14 -19.09
N THR A 104 1.23 17.52 -17.85
CA THR A 104 2.10 17.15 -16.72
C THR A 104 1.98 15.67 -16.43
N VAL A 105 3.12 15.00 -16.31
CA VAL A 105 3.23 13.57 -16.05
C VAL A 105 3.82 13.30 -14.68
N ILE A 106 3.03 12.66 -13.83
CA ILE A 106 3.49 12.11 -12.57
C ILE A 106 3.44 10.59 -12.64
N LEU A 107 4.42 9.98 -12.05
CA LEU A 107 4.45 8.54 -11.90
C LEU A 107 4.42 8.20 -10.41
N THR A 108 3.36 7.50 -9.97
CA THR A 108 3.26 7.04 -8.59
C THR A 108 3.78 5.61 -8.47
N ARG A 109 4.81 5.42 -7.65
CA ARG A 109 5.46 4.14 -7.41
C ARG A 109 4.94 3.48 -6.14
N ASN A 110 4.09 2.44 -6.31
CA ASN A 110 3.39 1.77 -5.21
C ASN A 110 4.09 0.52 -4.67
N VAL A 111 5.02 -0.05 -5.42
CA VAL A 111 5.73 -1.28 -5.04
C VAL A 111 7.21 -1.17 -5.34
N PRO A 112 8.08 -1.82 -4.55
CA PRO A 112 9.45 -2.07 -4.93
C PRO A 112 9.44 -2.88 -6.22
N TYR A 113 10.11 -2.40 -7.25
CA TYR A 113 10.11 -3.07 -8.55
C TYR A 113 11.46 -2.93 -9.22
N ARG A 114 12.34 -3.85 -8.87
CA ARG A 114 13.69 -3.89 -9.44
C ARG A 114 13.66 -4.59 -10.79
N LYS A 115 13.93 -3.88 -11.85
CA LYS A 115 14.24 -4.45 -13.17
C LYS A 115 15.74 -4.55 -13.34
N ASN A 116 16.20 -5.62 -13.97
CA ASN A 116 17.60 -5.83 -14.28
C ASN A 116 17.85 -5.73 -15.81
N GLY A 117 19.11 -5.51 -16.20
CA GLY A 117 19.53 -5.51 -17.59
C GLY A 117 18.86 -4.44 -18.44
N VAL A 118 18.51 -4.78 -19.68
CA VAL A 118 17.96 -3.87 -20.69
C VAL A 118 16.67 -3.18 -20.22
N LYS A 119 15.80 -3.90 -19.52
CA LYS A 119 14.53 -3.32 -19.00
C LYS A 119 14.78 -2.22 -17.99
N LYS A 120 15.84 -2.29 -17.21
CA LYS A 120 16.25 -1.21 -16.28
C LYS A 120 16.67 0.04 -17.06
N GLN A 121 17.47 -0.11 -18.11
CA GLN A 121 17.91 1.02 -18.94
C GLN A 121 16.73 1.70 -19.67
N ILE A 122 15.82 0.90 -20.22
CA ILE A 122 14.60 1.42 -20.84
C ILE A 122 13.80 2.25 -19.84
N ASN A 123 13.56 1.75 -18.63
CA ASN A 123 12.84 2.51 -17.60
C ASN A 123 13.63 3.76 -17.14
N ARG A 124 14.97 3.70 -17.12
CA ARG A 124 15.80 4.86 -16.81
C ARG A 124 15.54 6.00 -17.80
N VAL A 125 15.51 5.69 -19.11
CA VAL A 125 15.18 6.68 -20.14
C VAL A 125 13.79 7.28 -19.88
N LEU A 126 12.77 6.44 -19.67
CA LEU A 126 11.41 6.90 -19.34
C LEU A 126 11.41 7.90 -18.17
N TYR A 127 12.02 7.52 -17.04
CA TYR A 127 12.01 8.33 -15.83
C TYR A 127 12.76 9.65 -15.99
N HIS A 128 13.84 9.68 -16.78
CA HIS A 128 14.60 10.90 -17.00
C HIS A 128 13.94 11.85 -18.01
N THR A 129 13.30 11.33 -19.07
CA THR A 129 12.88 12.12 -20.24
C THR A 129 11.38 12.37 -20.34
N LEU A 130 10.55 11.37 -20.02
CA LEU A 130 9.10 11.46 -20.24
C LEU A 130 8.28 11.79 -18.99
N VAL A 131 8.85 11.62 -17.80
CA VAL A 131 8.16 11.85 -16.53
C VAL A 131 8.64 13.17 -15.93
N ASP A 132 7.72 14.04 -15.53
CA ASP A 132 8.06 15.30 -14.88
C ASP A 132 8.45 15.10 -13.43
N HIS A 133 7.70 14.27 -12.69
CA HIS A 133 7.95 14.00 -11.29
C HIS A 133 7.53 12.58 -10.89
N ILE A 134 8.15 12.05 -9.82
CA ILE A 134 7.83 10.73 -9.30
C ILE A 134 7.36 10.85 -7.84
N ILE A 135 6.25 10.21 -7.52
CA ILE A 135 5.79 10.02 -6.16
C ILE A 135 6.21 8.63 -5.71
N ALA A 136 6.98 8.55 -4.63
CA ALA A 136 7.29 7.31 -3.94
C ALA A 136 6.39 7.19 -2.71
N ILE A 137 5.74 6.03 -2.49
CA ILE A 137 4.86 5.87 -1.32
C ILE A 137 5.61 5.54 -0.03
N SER A 138 6.94 5.45 -0.07
CA SER A 138 7.79 5.29 1.12
C SER A 138 9.21 5.80 0.84
N ASP A 139 9.96 6.11 1.91
CA ASP A 139 11.37 6.48 1.81
C ASP A 139 12.22 5.34 1.25
N LYS A 140 11.88 4.09 1.55
CA LYS A 140 12.50 2.91 0.95
C LYS A 140 12.43 2.96 -0.58
N ILE A 141 11.23 3.18 -1.14
CA ILE A 141 11.03 3.26 -2.60
C ILE A 141 11.79 4.46 -3.20
N LYS A 142 11.85 5.60 -2.49
CA LYS A 142 12.65 6.75 -2.92
C LYS A 142 14.14 6.40 -3.00
N ARG A 143 14.70 5.75 -1.96
CA ARG A 143 16.10 5.30 -1.97
C ARG A 143 16.38 4.35 -3.15
N GLU A 144 15.52 3.37 -3.37
CA GLU A 144 15.64 2.44 -4.52
C GLU A 144 15.63 3.16 -5.87
N LEU A 145 14.76 4.16 -6.06
CA LEU A 145 14.70 4.93 -7.31
C LEU A 145 15.96 5.75 -7.54
N VAL A 146 16.51 6.36 -6.50
CA VAL A 146 17.78 7.12 -6.58
C VAL A 146 18.94 6.19 -6.90
N GLU A 147 19.07 5.07 -6.19
CA GLU A 147 20.19 4.13 -6.33
C GLU A 147 20.12 3.36 -7.65
N ASP A 148 18.96 2.78 -7.97
CA ASP A 148 18.81 1.89 -9.12
C ASP A 148 18.78 2.63 -10.46
N TYR A 149 18.21 3.85 -10.50
CA TYR A 149 18.01 4.59 -11.75
C TYR A 149 18.81 5.90 -11.82
N SER A 150 19.61 6.21 -10.79
CA SER A 150 20.40 7.46 -10.68
C SER A 150 19.52 8.70 -10.87
N LEU A 151 18.33 8.68 -10.30
CA LEU A 151 17.39 9.79 -10.41
C LEU A 151 17.78 10.90 -9.42
N PRO A 152 17.69 12.17 -9.82
CA PRO A 152 17.88 13.28 -8.89
C PRO A 152 16.85 13.23 -7.78
N ALA A 153 17.27 13.31 -6.51
CA ALA A 153 16.38 13.24 -5.35
C ALA A 153 15.26 14.30 -5.39
N LYS A 154 15.53 15.47 -6.00
CA LYS A 154 14.54 16.56 -6.23
C LYS A 154 13.40 16.18 -7.18
N LYS A 155 13.59 15.16 -8.03
CA LYS A 155 12.57 14.63 -8.94
C LYS A 155 11.63 13.63 -8.26
N ILE A 156 11.88 13.30 -6.98
CA ILE A 156 11.13 12.29 -6.24
C ILE A 156 10.63 12.89 -4.92
N THR A 157 9.33 12.92 -4.75
CA THR A 157 8.68 13.28 -3.47
C THR A 157 8.10 12.04 -2.82
N VAL A 158 8.33 11.88 -1.51
CA VAL A 158 7.65 10.85 -0.72
C VAL A 158 6.28 11.37 -0.32
N ILE A 159 5.23 10.68 -0.77
CA ILE A 159 3.86 10.90 -0.33
C ILE A 159 3.29 9.53 0.00
N TYR A 160 3.14 9.27 1.29
CA TYR A 160 2.61 8.01 1.80
C TYR A 160 1.14 7.80 1.38
N ASP A 161 0.66 6.57 1.50
CA ASP A 161 -0.76 6.31 1.33
C ASP A 161 -1.55 6.87 2.52
N GLY A 162 -2.67 7.53 2.22
CA GLY A 162 -3.55 8.07 3.24
C GLY A 162 -4.56 7.04 3.77
N ILE A 163 -4.99 7.23 5.02
CA ILE A 163 -6.01 6.40 5.65
C ILE A 163 -7.17 7.25 6.18
N GLU A 164 -8.40 6.74 6.04
CA GLU A 164 -9.62 7.33 6.62
C GLU A 164 -9.70 7.00 8.12
N LEU A 165 -9.08 7.81 8.96
CA LEU A 165 -9.00 7.59 10.42
C LEU A 165 -10.35 7.36 11.09
N ASN A 166 -11.42 7.98 10.58
CA ASN A 166 -12.76 7.84 11.13
C ASN A 166 -13.31 6.41 11.10
N ARG A 167 -12.80 5.56 10.19
CA ARG A 167 -13.17 4.14 10.11
C ARG A 167 -12.57 3.32 11.24
N PHE A 168 -11.47 3.80 11.84
CA PHE A 168 -10.67 3.11 12.86
C PHE A 168 -10.81 3.77 14.24
N LYS A 169 -11.98 4.35 14.53
CA LYS A 169 -12.30 4.89 15.87
C LYS A 169 -12.47 3.73 16.83
N GLN A 170 -11.62 3.72 17.85
CA GLN A 170 -11.66 2.70 18.89
C GLN A 170 -12.97 2.72 19.69
N LYS A 171 -13.76 1.68 19.55
CA LYS A 171 -14.46 1.07 20.68
C LYS A 171 -13.86 -0.32 20.77
N ARG A 172 -13.31 -0.70 21.93
CA ARG A 172 -12.94 -2.10 22.18
C ARG A 172 -14.20 -2.93 22.00
N ALA A 173 -14.33 -3.55 20.83
CA ALA A 173 -15.33 -4.57 20.60
C ALA A 173 -14.97 -5.78 21.47
N GLU A 174 -15.96 -6.55 21.89
CA GLU A 174 -15.71 -7.88 22.44
C GLU A 174 -14.84 -8.63 21.45
N LYS A 175 -13.77 -9.26 21.94
CA LYS A 175 -12.80 -9.99 21.11
C LYS A 175 -13.54 -10.99 20.24
N ILE A 176 -13.54 -10.79 18.92
CA ILE A 176 -14.37 -11.51 17.96
C ILE A 176 -14.09 -13.01 18.02
N GLY A 177 -15.00 -13.77 18.66
CA GLY A 177 -14.97 -15.23 18.72
C GLY A 177 -13.72 -15.81 19.40
N VAL A 178 -13.13 -15.10 20.34
CA VAL A 178 -11.95 -15.48 21.12
C VAL A 178 -12.29 -15.46 22.60
N THR A 179 -11.73 -16.39 23.36
CA THR A 179 -11.95 -16.48 24.82
C THR A 179 -11.46 -15.22 25.54
N PRO A 180 -12.20 -14.62 26.48
CA PRO A 180 -11.93 -13.30 27.06
C PRO A 180 -10.56 -13.10 27.73
N ARG A 181 -9.77 -14.14 27.93
CA ARG A 181 -8.47 -14.13 28.63
C ARG A 181 -7.26 -14.32 27.71
N HIS A 182 -7.45 -14.35 26.39
CA HIS A 182 -6.36 -14.60 25.44
C HIS A 182 -5.86 -13.30 24.79
N TYR A 183 -4.55 -13.22 24.58
CA TYR A 183 -4.01 -12.28 23.62
C TYR A 183 -4.47 -12.66 22.22
N VAL A 184 -4.78 -11.66 21.40
CA VAL A 184 -5.15 -11.86 19.99
C VAL A 184 -4.09 -11.25 19.09
N ALA A 185 -3.36 -12.11 18.40
CA ALA A 185 -2.41 -11.72 17.36
C ALA A 185 -3.08 -11.87 15.98
N ALA A 186 -2.88 -10.92 15.07
CA ALA A 186 -3.48 -10.98 13.75
C ALA A 186 -2.45 -10.88 12.63
N VAL A 187 -2.69 -11.63 11.54
CA VAL A 187 -2.12 -11.35 10.22
C VAL A 187 -3.27 -11.06 9.26
N ILE A 188 -3.19 -9.94 8.55
CA ILE A 188 -4.21 -9.50 7.58
C ILE A 188 -3.52 -9.31 6.25
N SER A 189 -3.63 -10.30 5.35
CA SER A 189 -2.97 -10.27 4.04
C SER A 189 -3.59 -11.27 3.07
N ARG A 190 -3.21 -11.19 1.78
CA ARG A 190 -3.40 -12.32 0.86
C ARG A 190 -2.51 -13.48 1.30
N LEU A 191 -3.00 -14.71 1.14
CA LEU A 191 -2.26 -15.91 1.53
C LEU A 191 -1.40 -16.41 0.34
N ASP A 192 -0.38 -15.63 -0.04
CA ASP A 192 0.53 -15.90 -1.13
C ASP A 192 1.96 -16.11 -0.62
N GLU A 193 2.81 -16.81 -1.38
CA GLU A 193 4.18 -17.18 -0.98
C GLU A 193 5.06 -15.98 -0.57
N ASN A 194 4.86 -14.83 -1.23
CA ASN A 194 5.64 -13.63 -0.97
C ASN A 194 5.24 -12.88 0.32
N LYS A 195 4.30 -13.42 1.12
CA LYS A 195 3.80 -12.78 2.36
C LYS A 195 4.47 -13.28 3.63
N GLY A 196 5.42 -14.19 3.54
CA GLY A 196 6.19 -14.67 4.68
C GLY A 196 5.40 -15.47 5.72
N LEU A 197 4.21 -15.97 5.33
CA LEU A 197 3.28 -16.61 6.26
C LEU A 197 3.81 -17.94 6.81
N GLU A 198 4.60 -18.69 6.04
CA GLU A 198 5.23 -19.92 6.54
C GLU A 198 6.21 -19.62 7.68
N CYS A 199 7.03 -18.58 7.52
CA CYS A 199 7.92 -18.09 8.58
C CYS A 199 7.11 -17.72 9.84
N PHE A 200 5.97 -17.05 9.67
CA PHE A 200 5.09 -16.71 10.79
C PHE A 200 4.48 -17.95 11.47
N ILE A 201 4.06 -18.97 10.72
CA ILE A 201 3.55 -20.22 11.35
C ILE A 201 4.66 -20.89 12.18
N HIS A 202 5.91 -20.87 11.74
CA HIS A 202 7.03 -21.33 12.57
C HIS A 202 7.20 -20.50 13.83
N ALA A 203 7.08 -19.17 13.75
CA ALA A 203 7.13 -18.27 14.89
C ALA A 203 6.02 -18.56 15.90
N ILE A 204 4.80 -18.91 15.47
CA ILE A 204 3.69 -19.28 16.35
C ILE A 204 4.07 -20.45 17.28
N ALA A 205 4.79 -21.45 16.77
CA ALA A 205 5.23 -22.60 17.57
C ALA A 205 6.18 -22.20 18.71
N GLU A 206 6.92 -21.11 18.56
CA GLU A 206 7.76 -20.56 19.64
C GLU A 206 6.95 -19.66 20.58
N ILE A 207 6.09 -18.80 20.03
CA ILE A 207 5.24 -17.90 20.79
C ILE A 207 4.35 -18.67 21.76
N THR A 208 3.68 -19.73 21.27
CA THR A 208 2.75 -20.53 22.10
C THR A 208 3.42 -21.30 23.23
N LYS A 209 4.73 -21.54 23.19
CA LYS A 209 5.48 -22.12 24.30
C LYS A 209 5.72 -21.12 25.43
N LYS A 210 5.79 -19.82 25.13
CA LYS A 210 6.01 -18.77 26.13
C LYS A 210 4.72 -18.09 26.57
N ILE A 211 3.76 -17.94 25.66
CA ILE A 211 2.47 -17.28 25.90
C ILE A 211 1.37 -18.31 25.63
N GLU A 212 1.00 -19.10 26.65
CA GLU A 212 0.00 -20.17 26.51
C GLU A 212 -1.38 -19.64 26.13
N SER A 213 -1.72 -18.44 26.58
CA SER A 213 -3.03 -17.81 26.35
C SER A 213 -3.01 -16.85 25.13
N ILE A 214 -2.52 -17.30 23.97
CA ILE A 214 -2.56 -16.54 22.71
C ILE A 214 -3.43 -17.23 21.66
N GLN A 215 -4.25 -16.43 20.99
CA GLN A 215 -5.00 -16.83 19.79
C GLN A 215 -4.46 -16.05 18.59
N VAL A 216 -4.14 -16.75 17.53
CA VAL A 216 -3.70 -16.14 16.26
C VAL A 216 -4.84 -16.19 15.25
N ILE A 217 -5.19 -15.06 14.68
CA ILE A 217 -6.13 -15.00 13.56
C ILE A 217 -5.41 -14.67 12.27
N ILE A 218 -5.73 -15.42 11.21
CA ILE A 218 -5.21 -15.20 9.85
C ILE A 218 -6.39 -14.80 8.97
N VAL A 219 -6.37 -13.53 8.53
CA VAL A 219 -7.44 -12.91 7.75
C VAL A 219 -6.99 -12.74 6.31
N GLY A 220 -7.72 -13.34 5.39
CA GLY A 220 -7.46 -13.33 3.96
C GLY A 220 -7.61 -14.71 3.34
N THR A 221 -7.42 -14.76 2.03
CA THR A 221 -7.42 -16.00 1.20
C THR A 221 -6.25 -15.93 0.21
N GLY A 222 -5.84 -17.06 -0.34
CA GLY A 222 -4.77 -17.11 -1.34
C GLY A 222 -4.33 -18.51 -1.68
N SER A 223 -3.32 -18.59 -2.55
CA SER A 223 -2.88 -19.84 -3.18
C SER A 223 -2.26 -20.84 -2.22
N ILE A 224 -1.70 -20.38 -1.08
CA ILE A 224 -1.00 -21.26 -0.13
C ILE A 224 -1.82 -21.58 1.14
N GLU A 225 -3.13 -21.28 1.17
CA GLU A 225 -3.96 -21.48 2.38
C GLU A 225 -3.93 -22.93 2.88
N THR A 226 -4.07 -23.91 1.97
CA THR A 226 -4.00 -25.35 2.31
C THR A 226 -2.66 -25.70 2.92
N LYS A 227 -1.56 -25.28 2.29
CA LYS A 227 -0.19 -25.49 2.79
C LYS A 227 0.02 -24.91 4.19
N LEU A 228 -0.53 -23.72 4.47
CA LEU A 228 -0.45 -23.11 5.79
C LEU A 228 -1.23 -23.91 6.86
N LYS A 229 -2.42 -24.42 6.52
CA LYS A 229 -3.22 -25.27 7.42
C LYS A 229 -2.49 -26.58 7.73
N GLU A 230 -1.91 -27.24 6.74
CA GLU A 230 -1.09 -28.44 6.93
C GLU A 230 0.13 -28.15 7.81
N LEU A 231 0.80 -27.01 7.61
CA LEU A 231 1.95 -26.61 8.41
C LEU A 231 1.55 -26.37 9.89
N THR A 232 0.36 -25.76 10.17
CA THR A 232 -0.11 -25.62 11.54
C THR A 232 -0.37 -26.97 12.23
N GLN A 233 -0.87 -27.97 11.49
CA GLN A 233 -1.06 -29.33 11.99
C GLN A 233 0.28 -30.01 12.31
N LYS A 234 1.23 -29.93 11.36
CA LYS A 234 2.58 -30.49 11.51
C LYS A 234 3.31 -29.93 12.73
N LEU A 235 3.17 -28.62 12.98
CA LEU A 235 3.78 -27.93 14.13
C LEU A 235 2.94 -28.01 15.42
N LYS A 236 1.77 -28.68 15.37
CA LYS A 236 0.84 -28.86 16.52
C LYS A 236 0.34 -27.55 17.12
N VAL A 237 0.15 -26.51 16.29
CA VAL A 237 -0.36 -25.19 16.71
C VAL A 237 -1.76 -24.88 16.20
N SER A 238 -2.45 -25.84 15.59
CA SER A 238 -3.78 -25.65 14.98
C SER A 238 -4.84 -25.14 15.97
N SER A 239 -4.76 -25.50 17.23
CA SER A 239 -5.68 -25.01 18.28
C SER A 239 -5.52 -23.53 18.58
N SER A 240 -4.34 -22.97 18.34
CA SER A 240 -4.02 -21.55 18.57
C SER A 240 -4.22 -20.69 17.31
N VAL A 241 -4.49 -21.29 16.13
CA VAL A 241 -4.59 -20.57 14.85
C VAL A 241 -6.00 -20.69 14.26
N LYS A 242 -6.61 -19.54 13.95
CA LYS A 242 -7.92 -19.48 13.30
C LYS A 242 -7.81 -18.79 11.94
N PHE A 243 -8.11 -19.51 10.86
CA PHE A 243 -8.24 -18.96 9.53
C PHE A 243 -9.64 -18.36 9.36
N MET A 244 -9.74 -17.06 9.08
CA MET A 244 -11.01 -16.34 9.01
C MET A 244 -11.50 -16.11 7.58
N GLY A 245 -10.71 -16.50 6.56
CA GLY A 245 -11.02 -16.22 5.17
C GLY A 245 -10.98 -14.72 4.84
N PHE A 246 -11.53 -14.35 3.70
CA PHE A 246 -11.62 -12.95 3.29
C PHE A 246 -12.66 -12.20 4.13
N ARG A 247 -12.28 -11.05 4.67
CA ARG A 247 -13.13 -10.18 5.48
C ARG A 247 -13.13 -8.75 4.95
N LYS A 248 -14.28 -8.06 5.07
CA LYS A 248 -14.44 -6.64 4.70
C LYS A 248 -14.46 -5.72 5.93
N ASP A 249 -14.77 -6.28 7.08
CA ASP A 249 -14.92 -5.62 8.38
C ASP A 249 -13.59 -5.58 9.14
N ILE A 250 -12.53 -5.11 8.49
CA ILE A 250 -11.19 -5.04 9.09
C ILE A 250 -11.13 -4.12 10.31
N PRO A 251 -11.80 -2.94 10.34
CA PRO A 251 -11.81 -2.10 11.54
C PRO A 251 -12.40 -2.82 12.77
N GLU A 252 -13.46 -3.59 12.57
CA GLU A 252 -14.13 -4.36 13.62
C GLU A 252 -13.23 -5.50 14.13
N ILE A 253 -12.51 -6.17 13.24
CA ILE A 253 -11.53 -7.19 13.58
C ILE A 253 -10.41 -6.57 14.40
N LEU A 254 -9.81 -5.47 13.94
CA LEU A 254 -8.71 -4.80 14.61
C LEU A 254 -9.08 -4.28 15.99
N ALA A 255 -10.35 -3.91 16.21
CA ALA A 255 -10.83 -3.51 17.54
C ALA A 255 -10.72 -4.63 18.60
N GLY A 256 -10.64 -5.88 18.18
CA GLY A 256 -10.44 -7.04 19.06
C GLY A 256 -9.02 -7.62 19.08
N VAL A 257 -8.07 -7.00 18.37
CA VAL A 257 -6.67 -7.46 18.22
C VAL A 257 -5.75 -6.72 19.20
N ASP A 258 -4.82 -7.44 19.80
CA ASP A 258 -3.81 -6.85 20.69
C ASP A 258 -2.51 -6.51 19.94
N ILE A 259 -2.17 -7.28 18.90
CA ILE A 259 -0.97 -7.07 18.08
C ILE A 259 -1.19 -7.55 16.64
N THR A 260 -0.66 -6.83 15.68
CA THR A 260 -0.69 -7.26 14.26
C THR A 260 0.72 -7.57 13.77
N ILE A 261 0.85 -8.64 12.98
CA ILE A 261 2.12 -9.08 12.41
C ILE A 261 2.09 -8.94 10.89
N VAL A 262 3.15 -8.37 10.31
CA VAL A 262 3.38 -8.25 8.87
C VAL A 262 4.69 -8.95 8.54
N PRO A 263 4.65 -10.27 8.29
CA PRO A 263 5.85 -11.08 8.11
C PRO A 263 6.42 -11.03 6.67
N SER A 264 5.83 -10.21 5.80
CA SER A 264 6.23 -10.08 4.39
C SER A 264 7.70 -9.73 4.25
N PRO A 265 8.49 -10.47 3.45
CA PRO A 265 9.90 -10.13 3.22
C PRO A 265 10.10 -8.76 2.58
N GLU A 266 9.14 -8.35 1.76
CA GLU A 266 9.19 -7.06 1.07
C GLU A 266 7.80 -6.47 0.85
N GLU A 267 7.62 -5.23 1.28
CA GLU A 267 6.39 -4.43 1.07
C GLU A 267 6.77 -3.00 0.69
N GLY A 268 6.04 -2.42 -0.27
CA GLY A 268 6.19 -0.99 -0.60
C GLY A 268 5.69 -0.10 0.54
N MET A 269 4.48 -0.42 1.01
CA MET A 269 3.84 0.08 2.21
C MET A 269 2.79 -0.95 2.62
N SER A 270 2.74 -1.31 3.89
CA SER A 270 1.74 -2.27 4.38
C SER A 270 0.48 -1.55 4.83
N MET A 271 -0.61 -1.67 4.05
CA MET A 271 -1.91 -1.11 4.46
C MET A 271 -2.43 -1.77 5.73
N SER A 272 -2.23 -3.07 5.91
CA SER A 272 -2.66 -3.76 7.13
C SER A 272 -1.91 -3.27 8.38
N ALA A 273 -0.60 -2.95 8.27
CA ALA A 273 0.13 -2.31 9.36
C ALA A 273 -0.42 -0.89 9.64
N LEU A 274 -0.68 -0.11 8.59
CA LEU A 274 -1.21 1.24 8.75
C LEU A 274 -2.62 1.23 9.38
N GLU A 275 -3.49 0.31 8.96
CA GLU A 275 -4.84 0.10 9.52
C GLU A 275 -4.77 -0.34 10.99
N SER A 276 -3.83 -1.21 11.33
CA SER A 276 -3.57 -1.62 12.72
C SER A 276 -3.13 -0.45 13.58
N MET A 277 -2.12 0.28 13.16
CA MET A 277 -1.64 1.47 13.86
C MET A 277 -2.76 2.51 14.01
N ALA A 278 -3.59 2.73 12.98
CA ALA A 278 -4.75 3.60 13.04
C ALA A 278 -5.81 3.12 14.05
N SER A 279 -5.90 1.81 14.30
CA SER A 279 -6.76 1.21 15.32
C SER A 279 -6.16 1.27 16.72
N GLY A 280 -4.94 1.80 16.87
CA GLY A 280 -4.21 1.76 18.15
C GLY A 280 -3.68 0.38 18.49
N VAL A 281 -3.43 -0.46 17.50
CA VAL A 281 -2.84 -1.79 17.64
C VAL A 281 -1.38 -1.72 17.20
N PRO A 282 -0.41 -2.07 18.08
CA PRO A 282 1.00 -2.08 17.71
C PRO A 282 1.30 -3.18 16.71
N VAL A 283 2.40 -3.01 15.95
CA VAL A 283 2.73 -3.91 14.85
C VAL A 283 4.12 -4.53 15.00
N VAL A 284 4.25 -5.79 14.58
CA VAL A 284 5.56 -6.40 14.30
C VAL A 284 5.71 -6.50 12.79
N VAL A 285 6.73 -5.83 12.26
CA VAL A 285 6.99 -5.79 10.82
C VAL A 285 8.40 -6.27 10.50
N THR A 286 8.60 -6.80 9.30
CA THR A 286 9.96 -7.07 8.84
C THR A 286 10.67 -5.79 8.40
N ARG A 287 12.00 -5.80 8.40
CA ARG A 287 12.84 -4.70 7.86
C ARG A 287 12.56 -4.40 6.38
N GLY A 288 11.92 -5.34 5.66
CA GLY A 288 11.45 -5.15 4.30
C GLY A 288 10.17 -4.32 4.14
N CYS A 289 9.49 -3.97 5.23
CA CYS A 289 8.28 -3.15 5.19
C CYS A 289 8.60 -1.67 4.93
N GLY A 290 7.85 -1.01 4.07
CA GLY A 290 8.01 0.42 3.76
C GLY A 290 7.64 1.38 4.91
N LEU A 291 7.17 0.86 6.05
CA LEU A 291 6.87 1.65 7.25
C LEU A 291 8.01 1.64 8.29
N VAL A 292 9.14 0.96 8.03
CA VAL A 292 10.25 0.84 8.99
C VAL A 292 10.82 2.17 9.44
N ASP A 293 10.85 3.16 8.56
CA ASP A 293 11.38 4.50 8.86
C ASP A 293 10.44 5.31 9.80
N ILE A 294 9.26 4.78 10.10
CA ILE A 294 8.22 5.47 10.88
C ILE A 294 7.95 4.74 12.18
N ILE A 295 8.12 3.43 12.20
CA ILE A 295 7.94 2.62 13.40
C ILE A 295 9.12 2.89 14.34
N VAL A 296 8.80 3.37 15.55
CA VAL A 296 9.77 3.50 16.63
C VAL A 296 9.89 2.14 17.30
N ASN A 297 11.03 1.47 17.06
CA ASN A 297 11.26 0.11 17.54
C ASN A 297 11.09 0.00 19.06
N ASN A 298 10.34 -0.99 19.51
CA ASN A 298 9.96 -1.24 20.93
C ASN A 298 9.09 -0.14 21.58
N ARG A 299 8.58 0.84 20.80
CA ARG A 299 7.67 1.88 21.30
C ARG A 299 6.33 1.88 20.57
N SER A 300 6.33 1.98 19.24
CA SER A 300 5.09 1.92 18.42
C SER A 300 4.94 0.60 17.68
N GLY A 301 5.93 -0.28 17.76
CA GLY A 301 5.98 -1.57 17.10
C GLY A 301 7.35 -2.23 17.26
N SER A 302 7.57 -3.37 16.60
CA SER A 302 8.83 -4.08 16.55
C SER A 302 9.27 -4.31 15.11
N ILE A 303 10.57 -4.15 14.83
CA ILE A 303 11.16 -4.38 13.51
C ILE A 303 12.08 -5.59 13.62
N VAL A 304 11.88 -6.57 12.74
CA VAL A 304 12.58 -7.87 12.74
C VAL A 304 13.16 -8.18 11.36
N GLU A 305 14.11 -9.11 11.29
CA GLU A 305 14.69 -9.51 10.00
C GLU A 305 13.73 -10.42 9.19
N PRO A 306 13.62 -10.22 7.87
CA PRO A 306 12.78 -11.04 7.01
C PRO A 306 13.23 -12.52 7.02
N GLY A 307 12.25 -13.45 7.09
CA GLY A 307 12.52 -14.88 7.05
C GLY A 307 13.09 -15.47 8.34
N ASN A 308 13.25 -14.67 9.39
CA ASN A 308 13.72 -15.13 10.71
C ASN A 308 12.52 -15.36 11.65
N SER A 309 12.05 -16.60 11.74
CA SER A 309 10.91 -16.97 12.57
C SER A 309 11.18 -16.78 14.08
N HIS A 310 12.42 -16.99 14.51
CA HIS A 310 12.81 -16.81 15.90
C HIS A 310 12.74 -15.31 16.31
N GLU A 311 13.34 -14.44 15.53
CA GLU A 311 13.29 -13.00 15.78
C GLU A 311 11.85 -12.45 15.69
N LEU A 312 11.04 -13.01 14.78
CA LEU A 312 9.62 -12.67 14.69
C LEU A 312 8.86 -13.07 15.95
N ALA A 313 9.11 -14.26 16.49
CA ALA A 313 8.54 -14.70 17.75
C ALA A 313 8.96 -13.81 18.92
N GLU A 314 10.25 -13.53 19.06
CA GLU A 314 10.81 -12.64 20.09
C GLU A 314 10.21 -11.22 20.01
N GLY A 315 10.01 -10.68 18.79
CA GLY A 315 9.39 -9.37 18.56
C GLY A 315 7.94 -9.33 19.06
N VAL A 316 7.17 -10.39 18.82
CA VAL A 316 5.79 -10.52 19.31
C VAL A 316 5.76 -10.66 20.83
N ILE A 317 6.56 -11.56 21.40
CA ILE A 317 6.61 -11.82 22.85
C ILE A 317 7.00 -10.53 23.59
N ARG A 318 8.07 -9.87 23.18
CA ARG A 318 8.57 -8.64 23.80
C ARG A 318 7.52 -7.53 23.81
N LEU A 319 6.77 -7.36 22.70
CA LEU A 319 5.72 -6.35 22.63
C LEU A 319 4.54 -6.70 23.54
N LEU A 320 4.12 -7.96 23.62
CA LEU A 320 3.01 -8.40 24.48
C LEU A 320 3.37 -8.37 25.97
N GLU A 321 4.63 -8.62 26.34
CA GLU A 321 5.14 -8.52 27.71
C GLU A 321 5.40 -7.07 28.16
N SER A 322 5.51 -6.13 27.22
CA SER A 322 5.60 -4.70 27.49
C SER A 322 4.22 -4.05 27.61
N ASP A 323 4.17 -2.72 27.79
CA ASP A 323 2.90 -1.99 27.68
C ASP A 323 2.50 -1.82 26.19
N TYR A 324 1.99 -2.93 25.62
CA TYR A 324 1.54 -2.94 24.20
C TYR A 324 0.36 -1.98 23.97
N GLN A 325 -0.40 -1.62 25.00
CA GLN A 325 -1.48 -0.65 24.87
C GLN A 325 -0.91 0.76 24.68
N GLN A 326 0.14 1.11 25.40
CA GLN A 326 0.85 2.37 25.20
C GLN A 326 1.54 2.39 23.84
N ALA A 327 2.16 1.27 23.42
CA ALA A 327 2.74 1.13 22.09
C ALA A 327 1.68 1.34 20.98
N GLY A 328 0.48 0.84 21.16
CA GLY A 328 -0.66 1.07 20.27
C GLY A 328 -1.09 2.54 20.20
N LYS A 329 -1.11 3.25 21.33
CA LYS A 329 -1.42 4.70 21.35
C LYS A 329 -0.35 5.50 20.59
N GLU A 330 0.92 5.18 20.78
CA GLU A 330 2.03 5.82 20.05
C GLU A 330 1.95 5.52 18.54
N ALA A 331 1.66 4.26 18.17
CA ALA A 331 1.43 3.88 16.79
C ALA A 331 0.31 4.71 16.14
N ARG A 332 -0.81 4.87 16.84
CA ARG A 332 -1.94 5.67 16.37
C ARG A 332 -1.57 7.15 16.22
N ALA A 333 -0.87 7.74 17.19
CA ALA A 333 -0.44 9.14 17.11
C ALA A 333 0.40 9.42 15.86
N ILE A 334 1.31 8.49 15.50
CA ILE A 334 2.10 8.57 14.26
C ILE A 334 1.19 8.59 13.03
N VAL A 335 0.16 7.73 13.00
CA VAL A 335 -0.76 7.67 11.86
C VAL A 335 -1.62 8.92 11.76
N GLU A 336 -2.12 9.43 12.87
CA GLU A 336 -2.90 10.68 12.92
C GLU A 336 -2.08 11.87 12.42
N GLU A 337 -0.81 11.93 12.80
CA GLU A 337 0.10 12.99 12.39
C GLU A 337 0.48 12.92 10.90
N LYS A 338 0.78 11.72 10.38
CA LYS A 338 1.46 11.60 9.07
C LYS A 338 0.59 11.07 7.95
N PHE A 339 -0.45 10.26 8.26
CA PHE A 339 -1.18 9.45 7.28
C PHE A 339 -2.67 9.77 7.18
N ALA A 340 -3.18 10.77 7.90
CA ALA A 340 -4.56 11.19 7.74
C ALA A 340 -4.85 11.55 6.27
N LEU A 341 -5.87 10.92 5.66
CA LEU A 341 -6.16 11.07 4.23
C LEU A 341 -6.24 12.54 3.77
N PRO A 342 -6.92 13.46 4.48
CA PRO A 342 -6.96 14.85 4.05
C PRO A 342 -5.58 15.50 3.99
N ARG A 343 -4.70 15.19 4.94
CA ARG A 343 -3.33 15.72 5.00
C ARG A 343 -2.49 15.22 3.83
N VAL A 344 -2.55 13.92 3.57
CA VAL A 344 -1.77 13.29 2.50
C VAL A 344 -2.23 13.78 1.12
N VAL A 345 -3.54 13.92 0.93
CA VAL A 345 -4.09 14.49 -0.32
C VAL A 345 -3.73 15.96 -0.47
N THR A 346 -3.63 16.74 0.62
CA THR A 346 -3.11 18.12 0.54
C THR A 346 -1.65 18.15 0.06
N GLN A 347 -0.79 17.24 0.52
CA GLN A 347 0.59 17.16 0.03
C GLN A 347 0.63 16.82 -1.48
N TYR A 348 -0.22 15.91 -1.91
CA TYR A 348 -0.37 15.55 -3.32
C TYR A 348 -0.83 16.76 -4.15
N GLU A 349 -1.86 17.46 -3.71
CA GLU A 349 -2.43 18.64 -4.36
C GLU A 349 -1.40 19.77 -4.51
N LEU A 350 -0.67 20.09 -3.44
CA LEU A 350 0.40 21.09 -3.45
C LEU A 350 1.53 20.72 -4.44
N LEU A 351 1.88 19.44 -4.54
CA LEU A 351 2.85 18.98 -5.53
C LEU A 351 2.33 19.21 -6.96
N LEU A 352 1.05 18.86 -7.23
CA LEU A 352 0.45 19.08 -8.55
C LEU A 352 0.45 20.55 -8.93
N GLU A 353 0.07 21.44 -8.02
CA GLU A 353 0.05 22.88 -8.23
C GLU A 353 1.44 23.44 -8.52
N ALA A 354 2.46 22.99 -7.77
CA ALA A 354 3.83 23.40 -7.99
C ALA A 354 4.35 23.00 -9.39
N LEU A 355 4.03 21.76 -9.82
CA LEU A 355 4.42 21.27 -11.14
C LEU A 355 3.71 22.02 -12.29
N GLN A 356 2.43 22.35 -12.11
CA GLN A 356 1.69 23.14 -13.10
C GLN A 356 2.22 24.56 -13.22
N LYS A 357 2.50 25.24 -12.12
CA LYS A 357 3.11 26.59 -12.12
C LYS A 357 4.47 26.60 -12.83
N HIS A 358 5.31 25.59 -12.56
CA HIS A 358 6.62 25.48 -13.20
C HIS A 358 6.48 25.33 -14.72
N LYS A 359 5.51 24.55 -15.18
CA LYS A 359 5.28 24.30 -16.61
C LYS A 359 4.75 25.54 -17.35
N THR A 360 3.94 26.36 -16.70
CA THR A 360 3.44 27.62 -17.28
C THR A 360 4.52 28.70 -17.36
N LEU A 361 5.53 28.67 -16.46
CA LEU A 361 6.63 29.63 -16.42
C LEU A 361 7.80 29.28 -17.35
N THR A 362 7.90 28.03 -17.79
CA THR A 362 8.90 27.55 -18.77
C THR A 362 8.18 26.99 -20.00
N PRO A 363 7.56 27.83 -20.84
CA PRO A 363 7.12 27.37 -22.17
C PRO A 363 8.38 26.93 -22.92
N GLU A 364 8.36 25.67 -23.40
CA GLU A 364 9.47 25.13 -24.20
C GLU A 364 9.80 26.07 -25.35
N SER A 365 11.03 26.57 -25.34
CA SER A 365 11.67 27.31 -26.45
C SER A 365 12.00 26.36 -27.60
#